data_e5976262896f5288a9421e33aae73af0
#
_entry.id   e5976262896f5288a9421e33aae73af0
#
_cell.length_a   1.000
_cell.length_b   1.000
_cell.length_c   1.000
_cell.angle_alpha   90.00
_cell.angle_beta   90.00
_cell.angle_gamma   90.00
#
_symmetry.space_group_name_H-M   'P 1'
#
loop_
_entity.id
_entity.type
_entity.pdbx_description
1 polymer ?
#
loop_
_entity_poly.entity_id
_entity_poly.type
_entity_poly.pdbx_seq_one_letter_code
_entity_poly.pdbx_strand_id
1 'polypeptide(L)'
;MLAHELRRRMAAVRVAGEAITMLRSKGLDSTAMLDLLLAEVGDLDGLAGEVLGDRRPEAPADGAPEVAATVQAAARTVAVARGATVRVQAGDPAEVEASPTMLRQAIENLIDNAAAHGGPDGVEVDVRADPAAGQVEVVVADRGQGSGESPHGHGIGLFVVRRFLDEAGGQAWMAPREGGGTLVGLRLPLRPGGLPDPLDTAVNT
;
A
#
# COMPACT_ATOMS: atom_id res chain seq x y z
N MET A 1 -5.68 19.84 26.08
CA MET A 1 -5.30 20.33 24.74
C MET A 1 -5.56 19.26 23.68
N LEU A 2 -4.98 18.07 23.81
CA LEU A 2 -5.05 16.99 22.84
C LEU A 2 -6.48 16.52 22.50
N ALA A 3 -7.34 16.29 23.52
CA ALA A 3 -8.73 15.87 23.29
C ALA A 3 -9.58 16.93 22.54
N HIS A 4 -9.21 18.18 22.59
CA HIS A 4 -9.87 19.24 21.84
C HIS A 4 -9.43 19.22 20.37
N GLU A 5 -8.15 19.02 20.13
CA GLU A 5 -7.57 18.90 18.79
C GLU A 5 -8.14 17.67 18.06
N LEU A 6 -8.20 16.52 18.75
CA LEU A 6 -8.79 15.29 18.21
C LEU A 6 -10.26 15.50 17.80
N ARG A 7 -11.06 16.12 18.67
CA ARG A 7 -12.48 16.41 18.37
C ARG A 7 -12.63 17.36 17.17
N ARG A 8 -11.76 18.37 17.06
CA ARG A 8 -11.77 19.32 15.95
C ARG A 8 -11.50 18.61 14.62
N ARG A 9 -10.48 17.77 14.56
CA ARG A 9 -10.12 17.01 13.36
C ARG A 9 -11.16 15.95 13.00
N MET A 10 -11.71 15.21 13.98
CA MET A 10 -12.82 14.30 13.72
C MET A 10 -14.06 15.02 13.17
N ALA A 11 -14.33 16.24 13.62
CA ALA A 11 -15.42 17.05 13.06
C ALA A 11 -15.14 17.45 11.60
N ALA A 12 -13.90 17.81 11.27
CA ALA A 12 -13.48 18.13 9.90
C ALA A 12 -13.64 16.92 8.96
N VAL A 13 -13.20 15.74 9.38
CA VAL A 13 -13.39 14.48 8.64
C VAL A 13 -14.87 14.21 8.36
N ARG A 14 -15.74 14.36 9.38
CA ARG A 14 -17.18 14.17 9.21
C ARG A 14 -17.79 15.14 8.21
N VAL A 15 -17.47 16.43 8.34
CA VAL A 15 -17.98 17.48 7.44
C VAL A 15 -17.50 17.25 5.99
N ALA A 16 -16.25 16.89 5.79
CA ALA A 16 -15.71 16.56 4.48
C ALA A 16 -16.41 15.33 3.87
N GLY A 17 -16.67 14.29 4.66
CA GLY A 17 -17.40 13.09 4.22
C GLY A 17 -18.84 13.38 3.81
N GLU A 18 -19.55 14.22 4.57
CA GLU A 18 -20.91 14.68 4.23
C GLU A 18 -20.91 15.51 2.93
N ALA A 19 -19.92 16.40 2.77
CA ALA A 19 -19.76 17.21 1.57
C ALA A 19 -19.47 16.37 0.33
N ILE A 20 -18.59 15.36 0.43
CA ILE A 20 -18.31 14.42 -0.67
C ILE A 20 -19.57 13.68 -1.09
N THR A 21 -20.34 13.18 -0.13
CA THR A 21 -21.59 12.47 -0.41
C THR A 21 -22.59 13.38 -1.14
N MET A 22 -22.71 14.65 -0.70
CA MET A 22 -23.57 15.62 -1.33
C MET A 22 -23.11 16.01 -2.75
N LEU A 23 -21.81 16.21 -2.96
CA LEU A 23 -21.26 16.54 -4.27
C LEU A 23 -21.49 15.38 -5.27
N ARG A 24 -21.21 14.13 -4.84
CA ARG A 24 -21.45 12.94 -5.67
C ARG A 24 -22.93 12.76 -6.03
N SER A 25 -23.85 13.00 -5.10
CA SER A 25 -25.30 12.89 -5.37
C SER A 25 -25.77 13.89 -6.42
N LYS A 26 -25.03 15.00 -6.60
CA LYS A 26 -25.30 16.05 -7.60
C LYS A 26 -24.49 15.88 -8.89
N GLY A 27 -23.70 14.82 -9.01
CA GLY A 27 -22.82 14.61 -10.17
C GLY A 27 -21.68 15.63 -10.27
N LEU A 28 -21.29 16.27 -9.15
CA LEU A 28 -20.23 17.27 -9.09
C LEU A 28 -18.90 16.62 -8.68
N ASP A 29 -17.79 17.22 -9.11
CA ASP A 29 -16.46 16.78 -8.72
C ASP A 29 -16.24 16.94 -7.22
N SER A 30 -15.80 15.87 -6.59
CA SER A 30 -15.52 15.82 -5.15
C SER A 30 -14.04 15.59 -4.83
N THR A 31 -13.15 15.64 -5.82
CA THR A 31 -11.73 15.29 -5.69
C THR A 31 -11.03 16.17 -4.64
N ALA A 32 -11.16 17.48 -4.72
CA ALA A 32 -10.53 18.39 -3.76
C ALA A 32 -11.02 18.17 -2.32
N MET A 33 -12.29 17.81 -2.14
CA MET A 33 -12.85 17.52 -0.82
C MET A 33 -12.38 16.16 -0.30
N LEU A 34 -12.16 15.21 -1.19
CA LEU A 34 -11.57 13.91 -0.86
C LEU A 34 -10.13 14.08 -0.41
N ASP A 35 -9.33 14.88 -1.12
CA ASP A 35 -7.95 15.18 -0.76
C ASP A 35 -7.86 15.85 0.63
N LEU A 36 -8.77 16.78 0.93
CA LEU A 36 -8.86 17.40 2.24
C LEU A 36 -9.20 16.39 3.34
N LEU A 37 -10.17 15.51 3.09
CA LEU A 37 -10.56 14.47 4.04
C LEU A 37 -9.39 13.53 4.33
N LEU A 38 -8.66 13.13 3.30
CA LEU A 38 -7.52 12.23 3.42
C LEU A 38 -6.36 12.88 4.19
N ALA A 39 -6.11 14.17 3.99
CA ALA A 39 -5.14 14.93 4.76
C ALA A 39 -5.50 14.96 6.27
N GLU A 40 -6.75 15.26 6.59
CA GLU A 40 -7.22 15.27 8.00
C GLU A 40 -7.18 13.90 8.65
N VAL A 41 -7.48 12.82 7.91
CA VAL A 41 -7.35 11.44 8.41
C VAL A 41 -5.89 11.09 8.69
N GLY A 42 -4.97 11.47 7.80
CA GLY A 42 -3.52 11.26 8.00
C GLY A 42 -2.98 11.98 9.23
N ASP A 43 -3.44 13.21 9.47
CA ASP A 43 -3.09 13.98 10.66
C ASP A 43 -3.67 13.38 11.95
N LEU A 44 -4.88 12.78 11.88
CA LEU A 44 -5.47 12.05 13.02
C LEU A 44 -4.67 10.79 13.36
N ASP A 45 -4.22 10.07 12.35
CA ASP A 45 -3.39 8.87 12.54
C ASP A 45 -2.05 9.23 13.20
N GLY A 46 -1.41 10.33 12.77
CA GLY A 46 -0.23 10.86 13.43
C GLY A 46 -0.44 11.22 14.90
N LEU A 47 -1.56 11.92 15.21
CA LEU A 47 -1.93 12.25 16.58
C LEU A 47 -2.26 11.01 17.42
N ALA A 48 -2.91 10.01 16.85
CA ALA A 48 -3.18 8.76 17.51
C ALA A 48 -1.89 8.02 17.88
N GLY A 49 -0.91 7.99 16.98
CA GLY A 49 0.42 7.44 17.23
C GLY A 49 1.14 8.14 18.38
N GLU A 50 1.06 9.48 18.47
CA GLU A 50 1.63 10.25 19.60
C GLU A 50 0.96 9.92 20.94
N VAL A 51 -0.37 9.71 20.93
CA VAL A 51 -1.17 9.47 22.15
C VAL A 51 -1.04 8.06 22.67
N LEU A 52 -1.07 7.09 21.77
CA LEU A 52 -0.99 5.68 22.13
C LEU A 52 0.43 5.25 22.52
N GLY A 53 1.41 6.18 22.45
CA GLY A 53 2.80 5.85 22.69
C GLY A 53 3.34 4.87 21.66
N ASP A 54 2.60 4.71 20.55
CA ASP A 54 3.16 4.11 19.37
C ASP A 54 4.31 5.02 18.96
N ARG A 55 5.48 4.66 19.48
CA ARG A 55 6.71 5.26 19.01
C ARG A 55 6.59 5.31 17.50
N ARG A 56 6.64 6.54 16.99
CA ARG A 56 7.14 6.74 15.63
C ARG A 56 8.15 5.62 15.41
N PRO A 57 7.97 4.73 14.41
CA PRO A 57 8.97 3.71 14.19
C PRO A 57 10.30 4.43 14.25
N GLU A 58 11.13 4.03 15.21
CA GLU A 58 12.51 4.51 15.26
C GLU A 58 13.00 4.45 13.83
N ALA A 59 13.64 5.54 13.38
CA ALA A 59 14.37 5.54 12.13
C ALA A 59 15.04 4.17 12.01
N PRO A 60 14.84 3.44 10.90
CA PRO A 60 15.06 2.01 10.85
C PRO A 60 16.35 1.67 11.58
N ALA A 61 16.24 0.84 12.62
CA ALA A 61 17.39 0.20 13.18
C ALA A 61 18.06 -0.52 12.01
N ASP A 62 19.14 0.05 11.51
CA ASP A 62 20.09 -0.49 10.55
C ASP A 62 19.50 -1.49 9.52
N GLY A 63 18.87 -0.97 8.46
CA GLY A 63 18.52 -1.77 7.31
C GLY A 63 17.39 -1.19 6.47
N ALA A 64 17.62 -1.10 5.16
CA ALA A 64 16.54 -0.85 4.22
C ALA A 64 15.55 -2.03 4.24
N PRO A 65 14.24 -1.79 4.07
CA PRO A 65 13.27 -2.88 4.11
C PRO A 65 13.48 -3.83 2.93
N GLU A 66 13.55 -5.11 3.25
CA GLU A 66 13.53 -6.17 2.25
C GLU A 66 12.07 -6.38 1.79
N VAL A 67 11.85 -6.23 0.48
CA VAL A 67 10.50 -6.16 -0.09
C VAL A 67 9.75 -7.47 0.04
N ALA A 68 10.38 -8.61 -0.26
CA ALA A 68 9.72 -9.91 -0.22
C ALA A 68 9.29 -10.30 1.20
N ALA A 69 10.14 -10.04 2.21
CA ALA A 69 9.80 -10.28 3.61
C ALA A 69 8.63 -9.39 4.06
N THR A 70 8.63 -8.11 3.63
CA THR A 70 7.54 -7.17 3.92
C THR A 70 6.23 -7.62 3.27
N VAL A 71 6.26 -8.05 2.01
CA VAL A 71 5.09 -8.60 1.29
C VAL A 71 4.54 -9.84 1.99
N GLN A 72 5.41 -10.77 2.41
CA GLN A 72 4.98 -11.97 3.11
C GLN A 72 4.31 -11.64 4.46
N ALA A 73 4.85 -10.67 5.20
CA ALA A 73 4.27 -10.22 6.46
C ALA A 73 2.88 -9.58 6.25
N ALA A 74 2.76 -8.66 5.28
CA ALA A 74 1.52 -8.01 4.91
C ALA A 74 0.46 -9.02 4.45
N ALA A 75 0.84 -9.98 3.60
CA ALA A 75 -0.03 -11.04 3.12
C ALA A 75 -0.61 -11.88 4.27
N ARG A 76 0.20 -12.24 5.26
CA ARG A 76 -0.28 -12.97 6.46
C ARG A 76 -1.27 -12.14 7.25
N THR A 77 -0.99 -10.85 7.46
CA THR A 77 -1.87 -9.94 8.19
C THR A 77 -3.25 -9.87 7.53
N VAL A 78 -3.30 -9.61 6.22
CA VAL A 78 -4.55 -9.47 5.48
C VAL A 78 -5.28 -10.81 5.36
N ALA A 79 -4.58 -11.92 5.11
CA ALA A 79 -5.17 -13.24 5.04
C ALA A 79 -5.94 -13.58 6.32
N VAL A 80 -5.37 -13.31 7.50
CA VAL A 80 -6.03 -13.51 8.80
C VAL A 80 -7.20 -12.55 8.98
N ALA A 81 -7.00 -11.26 8.71
CA ALA A 81 -8.03 -10.23 8.94
C ALA A 81 -9.27 -10.42 8.06
N ARG A 82 -9.09 -10.87 6.81
CA ARG A 82 -10.17 -11.07 5.83
C ARG A 82 -10.68 -12.51 5.73
N GLY A 83 -9.98 -13.48 6.33
CA GLY A 83 -10.26 -14.89 6.08
C GLY A 83 -10.03 -15.28 4.62
N ALA A 84 -9.12 -14.59 3.92
CA ALA A 84 -8.86 -14.73 2.50
C ALA A 84 -7.62 -15.59 2.23
N THR A 85 -7.58 -16.28 1.10
CA THR A 85 -6.37 -16.94 0.63
C THR A 85 -5.47 -15.94 -0.08
N VAL A 86 -4.25 -15.76 0.41
CA VAL A 86 -3.23 -14.92 -0.24
C VAL A 86 -2.01 -15.80 -0.54
N ARG A 87 -1.64 -15.91 -1.82
CA ARG A 87 -0.48 -16.66 -2.28
C ARG A 87 0.62 -15.68 -2.66
N VAL A 88 1.81 -15.86 -2.10
CA VAL A 88 2.96 -15.01 -2.39
C VAL A 88 4.03 -15.82 -3.12
N GLN A 89 4.46 -15.33 -4.27
CA GLN A 89 5.65 -15.77 -4.97
C GLN A 89 6.69 -14.66 -4.85
N ALA A 90 7.77 -14.94 -4.15
CA ALA A 90 8.85 -13.99 -3.96
C ALA A 90 10.09 -14.48 -4.71
N GLY A 91 10.66 -13.59 -5.50
CA GLY A 91 11.97 -13.79 -6.15
C GLY A 91 13.12 -13.51 -5.20
N ASP A 92 14.25 -13.11 -5.75
CA ASP A 92 15.46 -12.79 -4.99
C ASP A 92 15.20 -11.62 -4.01
N PRO A 93 15.87 -11.65 -2.83
CA PRO A 93 15.80 -10.56 -1.87
C PRO A 93 16.18 -9.23 -2.50
N ALA A 94 15.39 -8.19 -2.23
CA ALA A 94 15.60 -6.86 -2.78
C ALA A 94 15.31 -5.81 -1.72
N GLU A 95 16.23 -4.88 -1.51
CA GLU A 95 16.07 -3.76 -0.60
C GLU A 95 15.73 -2.48 -1.35
N VAL A 96 14.86 -1.67 -0.75
CA VAL A 96 14.44 -0.36 -1.27
C VAL A 96 14.74 0.73 -0.26
N GLU A 97 14.97 1.95 -0.76
CA GLU A 97 15.17 3.12 0.11
C GLU A 97 13.82 3.75 0.45
N ALA A 98 13.14 3.16 1.42
CA ALA A 98 11.81 3.58 1.82
C ALA A 98 11.57 3.35 3.33
N SER A 99 10.55 4.01 3.88
CA SER A 99 10.08 3.73 5.23
C SER A 99 9.49 2.31 5.31
N PRO A 100 10.00 1.42 6.20
CA PRO A 100 9.48 0.06 6.37
C PRO A 100 7.98 0.04 6.70
N THR A 101 7.54 0.98 7.53
CA THR A 101 6.14 1.12 7.93
C THR A 101 5.26 1.51 6.75
N MET A 102 5.68 2.49 5.95
CA MET A 102 4.91 2.94 4.79
C MET A 102 4.89 1.91 3.68
N LEU A 103 6.00 1.22 3.43
CA LEU A 103 6.05 0.10 2.49
C LEU A 103 5.04 -0.99 2.89
N ARG A 104 5.06 -1.42 4.15
CA ARG A 104 4.13 -2.42 4.67
C ARG A 104 2.68 -1.97 4.51
N GLN A 105 2.37 -0.74 4.91
CA GLN A 105 1.02 -0.19 4.82
C GLN A 105 0.52 -0.08 3.38
N ALA A 106 1.38 0.33 2.44
CA ALA A 106 1.04 0.38 1.02
C ALA A 106 0.72 -1.02 0.47
N ILE A 107 1.53 -2.03 0.82
CA ILE A 107 1.32 -3.41 0.40
C ILE A 107 0.05 -4.00 1.03
N GLU A 108 -0.17 -3.79 2.34
CA GLU A 108 -1.40 -4.21 3.03
C GLU A 108 -2.65 -3.63 2.36
N ASN A 109 -2.63 -2.35 1.99
CA ASN A 109 -3.74 -1.69 1.29
C ASN A 109 -4.03 -2.31 -0.08
N LEU A 110 -3.00 -2.68 -0.84
CA LEU A 110 -3.20 -3.33 -2.14
C LEU A 110 -3.78 -4.74 -1.99
N ILE A 111 -3.21 -5.55 -1.08
CA ILE A 111 -3.68 -6.91 -0.83
C ILE A 111 -5.09 -6.90 -0.25
N ASP A 112 -5.38 -5.98 0.67
CA ASP A 112 -6.71 -5.81 1.28
C ASP A 112 -7.76 -5.44 0.24
N ASN A 113 -7.44 -4.52 -0.66
CA ASN A 113 -8.30 -4.13 -1.77
C ASN A 113 -8.56 -5.32 -2.72
N ALA A 114 -7.52 -6.05 -3.09
CA ALA A 114 -7.65 -7.25 -3.90
C ALA A 114 -8.48 -8.34 -3.21
N ALA A 115 -8.29 -8.55 -1.90
CA ALA A 115 -9.07 -9.52 -1.12
C ALA A 115 -10.55 -9.12 -0.97
N ALA A 116 -10.84 -7.80 -0.89
CA ALA A 116 -12.21 -7.30 -0.79
C ALA A 116 -13.01 -7.47 -2.10
N HIS A 117 -12.34 -7.41 -3.25
CA HIS A 117 -12.98 -7.40 -4.58
C HIS A 117 -12.67 -8.63 -5.43
N GLY A 118 -11.67 -9.43 -5.04
CA GLY A 118 -11.06 -10.49 -5.84
C GLY A 118 -11.85 -11.80 -5.98
N GLY A 119 -13.00 -11.91 -5.34
CA GLY A 119 -13.80 -13.15 -5.41
C GLY A 119 -13.18 -14.32 -4.63
N PRO A 120 -13.74 -15.56 -4.80
CA PRO A 120 -13.38 -16.71 -3.97
C PRO A 120 -12.01 -17.34 -4.27
N ASP A 121 -11.40 -17.02 -5.40
CA ASP A 121 -10.13 -17.63 -5.83
C ASP A 121 -8.91 -17.10 -5.07
N GLY A 122 -9.11 -16.04 -4.28
CA GLY A 122 -8.08 -15.43 -3.46
C GLY A 122 -7.22 -14.42 -4.24
N VAL A 123 -6.13 -14.02 -3.61
CA VAL A 123 -5.18 -13.02 -4.10
C VAL A 123 -3.83 -13.68 -4.38
N GLU A 124 -3.21 -13.33 -5.49
CA GLU A 124 -1.85 -13.73 -5.84
C GLU A 124 -0.95 -12.49 -5.78
N VAL A 125 0.21 -12.63 -5.16
CA VAL A 125 1.21 -11.56 -5.08
C VAL A 125 2.53 -12.08 -5.60
N ASP A 126 3.12 -11.36 -6.55
CA ASP A 126 4.40 -11.69 -7.16
C ASP A 126 5.39 -10.56 -6.88
N VAL A 127 6.62 -10.92 -6.47
CA VAL A 127 7.70 -9.96 -6.22
C VAL A 127 8.89 -10.32 -7.10
N ARG A 128 9.34 -9.40 -7.93
CA ARG A 128 10.46 -9.58 -8.85
C ARG A 128 11.42 -8.41 -8.80
N ALA A 129 12.67 -8.69 -8.53
CA ALA A 129 13.73 -7.72 -8.75
C ALA A 129 14.16 -7.72 -10.22
N ASP A 130 14.36 -6.53 -10.77
CA ASP A 130 15.00 -6.30 -12.05
C ASP A 130 16.28 -5.46 -11.84
N PRO A 131 17.42 -6.12 -11.63
CA PRO A 131 18.69 -5.43 -11.40
C PRO A 131 19.13 -4.58 -12.60
N ALA A 132 18.79 -5.00 -13.81
CA ALA A 132 19.15 -4.28 -15.03
C ALA A 132 18.38 -2.96 -15.15
N ALA A 133 17.13 -2.94 -14.71
CA ALA A 133 16.32 -1.73 -14.62
C ALA A 133 16.52 -0.96 -13.31
N GLY A 134 17.26 -1.52 -12.33
CA GLY A 134 17.46 -0.91 -11.01
C GLY A 134 16.17 -0.80 -10.19
N GLN A 135 15.26 -1.74 -10.33
CA GLN A 135 13.95 -1.68 -9.69
C GLN A 135 13.48 -3.05 -9.18
N VAL A 136 12.55 -3.02 -8.20
CA VAL A 136 11.77 -4.18 -7.80
C VAL A 136 10.30 -3.91 -8.12
N GLU A 137 9.62 -4.93 -8.62
CA GLU A 137 8.19 -4.88 -8.92
C GLU A 137 7.42 -5.80 -7.98
N VAL A 138 6.34 -5.27 -7.40
CA VAL A 138 5.36 -6.05 -6.62
C VAL A 138 4.05 -6.00 -7.40
N VAL A 139 3.53 -7.16 -7.79
CA VAL A 139 2.26 -7.28 -8.53
C VAL A 139 1.25 -8.00 -7.66
N VAL A 140 0.13 -7.37 -7.40
CA VAL A 140 -1.03 -7.96 -6.72
C VAL A 140 -2.10 -8.25 -7.75
N ALA A 141 -2.55 -9.50 -7.81
CA ALA A 141 -3.50 -10.01 -8.78
C ALA A 141 -4.74 -10.56 -8.08
N ASP A 142 -5.92 -10.14 -8.52
CA ASP A 142 -7.20 -10.69 -8.12
C ASP A 142 -7.93 -11.36 -9.31
N ARG A 143 -9.04 -12.05 -9.01
CA ARG A 143 -9.96 -12.64 -10.01
C ARG A 143 -11.39 -12.10 -9.86
N GLY A 144 -11.54 -10.87 -9.38
CA GLY A 144 -12.83 -10.20 -9.26
C GLY A 144 -13.46 -9.87 -10.62
N GLN A 145 -14.58 -9.15 -10.56
CA GLN A 145 -15.28 -8.72 -11.78
C GLN A 145 -14.51 -7.68 -12.61
N GLY A 146 -13.31 -7.29 -12.14
CA GLY A 146 -12.52 -6.21 -12.72
C GLY A 146 -13.15 -4.84 -12.41
N SER A 147 -12.39 -3.91 -11.88
CA SER A 147 -12.81 -2.51 -11.86
C SER A 147 -12.64 -1.98 -13.27
N GLY A 148 -13.72 -1.82 -14.04
CA GLY A 148 -13.70 -1.24 -15.39
C GLY A 148 -13.26 0.22 -15.42
N GLU A 149 -12.71 0.75 -14.32
CA GLU A 149 -12.35 2.14 -14.18
C GLU A 149 -10.93 2.28 -13.62
N SER A 150 -10.22 3.15 -14.27
CA SER A 150 -8.99 3.91 -13.97
C SER A 150 -8.22 3.57 -12.66
N PRO A 151 -6.86 3.57 -12.70
CA PRO A 151 -5.98 3.50 -11.51
C PRO A 151 -6.20 4.61 -10.49
N HIS A 152 -7.14 5.48 -10.74
CA HIS A 152 -7.59 6.58 -9.88
C HIS A 152 -8.78 6.18 -8.99
N GLY A 153 -8.91 4.89 -8.65
CA GLY A 153 -9.93 4.40 -7.72
C GLY A 153 -9.98 5.22 -6.41
N HIS A 154 -11.18 5.64 -6.04
CA HIS A 154 -11.49 6.64 -5.02
C HIS A 154 -11.48 6.06 -3.59
N GLY A 155 -10.49 5.25 -3.22
CA GLY A 155 -10.37 4.68 -1.88
C GLY A 155 -9.18 5.23 -1.10
N ILE A 156 -9.34 5.35 0.23
CA ILE A 156 -8.28 5.75 1.17
C ILE A 156 -7.00 4.91 0.96
N GLY A 157 -7.15 3.60 0.69
CA GLY A 157 -6.02 2.70 0.48
C GLY A 157 -5.12 3.09 -0.69
N LEU A 158 -5.68 3.53 -1.82
CA LEU A 158 -4.89 3.95 -2.97
C LEU A 158 -4.19 5.31 -2.76
N PHE A 159 -4.75 6.17 -1.92
CA PHE A 159 -4.07 7.40 -1.51
C PHE A 159 -2.81 7.11 -0.69
N VAL A 160 -2.88 6.18 0.27
CA VAL A 160 -1.71 5.75 1.05
C VAL A 160 -0.62 5.19 0.12
N VAL A 161 -1.02 4.36 -0.85
CA VAL A 161 -0.09 3.82 -1.86
C VAL A 161 0.56 4.93 -2.68
N ARG A 162 -0.23 5.91 -3.14
CA ARG A 162 0.29 7.03 -3.94
C ARG A 162 1.27 7.87 -3.14
N ARG A 163 0.91 8.27 -1.92
CA ARG A 163 1.80 9.02 -1.03
C ARG A 163 3.11 8.27 -0.78
N PHE A 164 3.03 6.98 -0.51
CA PHE A 164 4.23 6.14 -0.35
C PHE A 164 5.11 6.18 -1.62
N LEU A 165 4.52 6.03 -2.81
CA LEU A 165 5.27 6.04 -4.07
C LEU A 165 5.92 7.39 -4.36
N ASP A 166 5.24 8.50 -4.05
CA ASP A 166 5.79 9.85 -4.20
C ASP A 166 7.03 10.04 -3.30
N GLU A 167 7.01 9.51 -2.08
CA GLU A 167 8.15 9.57 -1.14
C GLU A 167 9.28 8.59 -1.52
N ALA A 168 8.95 7.39 -2.02
CA ALA A 168 9.92 6.36 -2.42
C ALA A 168 10.45 6.49 -3.85
N GLY A 169 9.97 7.47 -4.62
CA GLY A 169 10.34 7.63 -6.03
C GLY A 169 9.83 6.48 -6.92
N GLY A 170 8.77 5.81 -6.49
CA GLY A 170 8.17 4.66 -7.18
C GLY A 170 7.05 5.03 -8.14
N GLN A 171 6.49 4.01 -8.78
CA GLN A 171 5.36 4.13 -9.71
C GLN A 171 4.35 3.01 -9.47
N ALA A 172 3.05 3.30 -9.70
CA ALA A 172 2.00 2.30 -9.75
C ALA A 172 1.44 2.17 -11.15
N TRP A 173 0.98 0.96 -11.48
CA TRP A 173 0.23 0.68 -12.69
C TRP A 173 -0.90 -0.29 -12.40
N MET A 174 -1.90 -0.30 -13.28
CA MET A 174 -3.03 -1.22 -13.22
C MET A 174 -3.31 -1.76 -14.62
N ALA A 175 -3.68 -3.04 -14.70
CA ALA A 175 -4.08 -3.68 -15.94
C ALA A 175 -5.19 -4.73 -15.70
N PRO A 176 -6.04 -5.01 -16.69
CA PRO A 176 -6.93 -6.15 -16.62
C PRO A 176 -6.11 -7.45 -16.61
N ARG A 177 -6.56 -8.44 -15.82
CA ARG A 177 -5.98 -9.77 -15.78
C ARG A 177 -6.60 -10.63 -16.89
N GLU A 178 -5.78 -11.40 -17.57
CA GLU A 178 -6.28 -12.40 -18.53
C GLU A 178 -7.14 -13.46 -17.80
N GLY A 179 -8.33 -13.72 -18.33
CA GLY A 179 -9.30 -14.61 -17.69
C GLY A 179 -10.16 -13.97 -16.60
N GLY A 180 -10.06 -12.65 -16.43
CA GLY A 180 -10.85 -11.85 -15.48
C GLY A 180 -10.08 -11.44 -14.22
N GLY A 181 -10.45 -10.30 -13.66
CA GLY A 181 -9.82 -9.69 -12.49
C GLY A 181 -8.92 -8.50 -12.84
N THR A 182 -8.12 -8.10 -11.87
CA THR A 182 -7.24 -6.93 -11.95
C THR A 182 -5.81 -7.30 -11.55
N LEU A 183 -4.86 -6.67 -12.21
CA LEU A 183 -3.45 -6.60 -11.81
C LEU A 183 -3.15 -5.19 -11.33
N VAL A 184 -2.57 -5.06 -10.15
CA VAL A 184 -2.04 -3.78 -9.65
C VAL A 184 -0.57 -3.97 -9.33
N GLY A 185 0.29 -3.17 -9.95
CA GLY A 185 1.73 -3.25 -9.76
C GLY A 185 2.31 -2.00 -9.10
N LEU A 186 3.31 -2.21 -8.26
CA LEU A 186 4.20 -1.17 -7.72
C LEU A 186 5.60 -1.42 -8.25
N ARG A 187 6.25 -0.37 -8.76
CA ARG A 187 7.67 -0.37 -9.10
C ARG A 187 8.40 0.57 -8.17
N LEU A 188 9.43 0.06 -7.52
CA LEU A 188 10.22 0.80 -6.54
C LEU A 188 11.69 0.76 -6.97
N PRO A 189 12.42 1.88 -6.86
CA PRO A 189 13.86 1.87 -7.11
C PRO A 189 14.57 0.99 -6.09
N LEU A 190 15.48 0.15 -6.58
CA LEU A 190 16.37 -0.63 -5.72
C LEU A 190 17.32 0.30 -4.98
N ARG A 191 17.60 -0.02 -3.73
CA ARG A 191 18.70 0.62 -3.01
C ARG A 191 20.03 0.30 -3.70
N PRO A 192 20.96 1.26 -3.86
CA PRO A 192 22.30 0.96 -4.33
C PRO A 192 22.96 -0.12 -3.45
N GLY A 193 23.34 -1.25 -4.05
CA GLY A 193 23.87 -2.41 -3.30
C GLY A 193 22.80 -3.26 -2.58
N GLY A 194 21.51 -3.00 -2.80
CA GLY A 194 20.40 -3.68 -2.13
C GLY A 194 19.99 -5.04 -2.70
N LEU A 195 20.86 -5.64 -3.53
CA LEU A 195 20.76 -7.04 -3.94
C LEU A 195 21.83 -7.84 -3.17
N PRO A 196 21.52 -9.06 -2.75
CA PRO A 196 22.54 -9.93 -2.16
C PRO A 196 23.66 -10.14 -3.18
N ASP A 197 24.89 -10.17 -2.68
CA ASP A 197 26.04 -10.51 -3.51
C ASP A 197 25.81 -11.94 -4.04
N PRO A 198 25.89 -12.16 -5.37
CA PRO A 198 25.72 -13.49 -5.94
C PRO A 198 26.69 -14.56 -5.36
N LEU A 199 27.72 -14.14 -4.63
CA LEU A 199 28.65 -15.01 -3.93
C LEU A 199 28.13 -15.48 -2.54
N ASP A 200 27.21 -14.74 -1.92
CA ASP A 200 26.63 -15.13 -0.60
C ASP A 200 25.60 -16.26 -0.69
N THR A 201 25.02 -16.47 -1.86
CA THR A 201 24.01 -17.53 -2.10
C THR A 201 24.65 -18.92 -2.26
N ALA A 202 25.95 -19.01 -2.48
CA ALA A 202 26.66 -20.27 -2.76
C ALA A 202 27.20 -21.01 -1.53
N VAL A 203 27.07 -20.44 -0.31
CA VAL A 203 27.69 -20.98 0.92
C VAL A 203 26.71 -21.80 1.76
N ASN A 204 25.45 -21.90 1.39
CA ASN A 204 24.41 -22.59 2.20
C ASN A 204 23.73 -23.76 1.45
N THR A 205 24.52 -24.59 0.74
CA THR A 205 24.01 -25.85 0.17
C THR A 205 24.78 -27.03 0.77
#